data_173cb40b503e2d7e216f4d3284043849
#
_entry.id   173cb40b503e2d7e216f4d3284043849
#
_cell.length_a   1.000
_cell.length_b   1.000
_cell.length_c   1.000
_cell.angle_alpha   90.00
_cell.angle_beta   90.00
_cell.angle_gamma   90.00
#
_symmetry.space_group_name_H-M   'P 1'
#
loop_
_entity.id
_entity.type
_entity.pdbx_description
1 polymer ?
#
loop_
_entity_poly.entity_id
_entity_poly.type
_entity_poly.pdbx_seq_one_letter_code
_entity_poly.pdbx_strand_id
1 'polypeptide(L)'
;MPLVKVNDLLRHATENHYGVAAVNVCNYETIKWVAEAAGRERIPVIIQFYPGLEKYIALKHVAAIAKEFAEKSEVPIGVHLDPSAGSGIAAGGLGAGFPSVM
;
A
#
# COMPACT_ATOMS: atom_id res chain seq x y z
N MET A 1 8.20 -4.56 -12.77
CA MET A 1 8.33 -4.28 -11.35
C MET A 1 7.13 -3.55 -10.79
N PRO A 2 6.13 -4.28 -10.42
CA PRO A 2 4.85 -3.64 -10.08
C PRO A 2 4.80 -2.90 -8.74
N LEU A 3 5.73 -3.18 -7.83
CA LEU A 3 5.82 -2.35 -6.63
C LEU A 3 6.40 -0.99 -7.02
N VAL A 4 5.60 0.05 -6.89
CA VAL A 4 5.98 1.39 -7.32
C VAL A 4 5.91 2.37 -6.17
N LYS A 5 6.63 3.48 -6.30
CA LYS A 5 6.51 4.58 -5.33
C LYS A 5 5.15 5.25 -5.50
N VAL A 6 4.49 5.51 -4.37
CA VAL A 6 3.16 6.15 -4.40
C VAL A 6 3.23 7.49 -5.15
N ASN A 7 4.28 8.28 -4.93
CA ASN A 7 4.41 9.56 -5.63
C ASN A 7 4.48 9.40 -7.14
N ASP A 8 5.18 8.37 -7.62
CA ASP A 8 5.28 8.13 -9.06
C ASP A 8 3.94 7.71 -9.63
N LEU A 9 3.20 6.88 -8.90
CA LEU A 9 1.87 6.45 -9.32
C LEU A 9 0.89 7.64 -9.37
N LEU A 10 0.91 8.49 -8.35
CA LEU A 10 0.05 9.66 -8.30
C LEU A 10 0.40 10.67 -9.40
N ARG A 11 1.68 10.84 -9.70
CA ARG A 11 2.09 11.71 -10.80
C ARG A 11 1.57 11.19 -12.12
N HIS A 12 1.72 9.90 -12.38
CA HIS A 12 1.21 9.30 -13.61
C HIS A 12 -0.31 9.47 -13.72
N ALA A 13 -1.02 9.27 -12.60
CA ALA A 13 -2.47 9.45 -12.57
C ALA A 13 -2.86 10.89 -12.90
N THR A 14 -2.15 11.85 -12.31
CA THR A 14 -2.43 13.27 -12.57
C THR A 14 -2.17 13.64 -14.04
N GLU A 15 -1.07 13.18 -14.59
CA GLU A 15 -0.70 13.46 -15.97
C GLU A 15 -1.65 12.82 -16.98
N ASN A 16 -2.25 11.70 -16.63
CA ASN A 16 -3.14 10.95 -17.51
C ASN A 16 -4.61 11.04 -17.09
N HIS A 17 -4.93 11.89 -16.13
CA HIS A 17 -6.30 12.24 -15.73
C HIS A 17 -7.14 11.05 -15.28
N TYR A 18 -6.60 10.21 -14.39
CA TYR A 18 -7.39 9.14 -13.76
C TYR A 18 -7.21 9.13 -12.26
N GLY A 19 -8.16 8.53 -11.55
CA GLY A 19 -8.07 8.36 -10.10
C GLY A 19 -7.45 7.03 -9.74
N VAL A 20 -6.82 6.97 -8.56
CA VAL A 20 -6.25 5.74 -8.02
C VAL A 20 -6.94 5.44 -6.70
N ALA A 21 -7.50 4.25 -6.56
CA ALA A 21 -8.10 3.84 -5.30
C ALA A 21 -7.00 3.56 -4.28
N ALA A 22 -7.19 4.03 -3.05
CA ALA A 22 -6.35 3.71 -1.92
C ALA A 22 -7.22 2.91 -0.96
N VAL A 23 -6.95 1.62 -0.83
CA VAL A 23 -7.82 0.69 -0.12
C VAL A 23 -7.17 0.26 1.19
N ASN A 24 -7.87 0.48 2.29
CA ASN A 24 -7.40 0.04 3.61
C ASN A 24 -7.48 -1.47 3.72
N VAL A 25 -6.42 -2.05 4.24
CA VAL A 25 -6.33 -3.48 4.49
C VAL A 25 -6.04 -3.72 5.98
N CYS A 26 -6.34 -4.90 6.47
CA CYS A 26 -6.13 -5.20 7.88
C CYS A 26 -5.48 -6.56 8.12
N ASN A 27 -5.38 -7.42 7.12
CA ASN A 27 -4.81 -8.76 7.28
C ASN A 27 -4.36 -9.31 5.94
N TYR A 28 -3.85 -10.55 5.97
CA TYR A 28 -3.37 -11.22 4.77
C TYR A 28 -4.45 -11.32 3.70
N GLU A 29 -5.65 -11.71 4.09
CA GLU A 29 -6.74 -11.93 3.14
C GLU A 29 -7.17 -10.64 2.44
N THR A 30 -7.29 -9.55 3.17
CA THR A 30 -7.69 -8.28 2.56
C THR A 30 -6.61 -7.76 1.61
N ILE A 31 -5.34 -7.93 1.96
CA ILE A 31 -4.23 -7.58 1.07
C ILE A 31 -4.31 -8.39 -0.22
N LYS A 32 -4.49 -9.70 -0.07
CA LYS A 32 -4.60 -10.63 -1.19
C LYS A 32 -5.75 -10.24 -2.12
N TRP A 33 -6.93 -9.98 -1.54
CA TRP A 33 -8.10 -9.63 -2.33
C TRP A 33 -7.93 -8.34 -3.11
N VAL A 34 -7.34 -7.31 -2.50
CA VAL A 34 -7.10 -6.05 -3.18
C VAL A 34 -6.12 -6.26 -4.34
N ALA A 35 -5.03 -6.97 -4.11
CA ALA A 35 -4.03 -7.23 -5.14
C ALA A 35 -4.62 -8.05 -6.29
N GLU A 36 -5.41 -9.07 -5.97
CA GLU A 36 -6.05 -9.91 -6.99
C GLU A 36 -7.07 -9.12 -7.80
N ALA A 37 -7.86 -8.29 -7.14
CA ALA A 37 -8.84 -7.46 -7.83
C ALA A 37 -8.17 -6.47 -8.77
N ALA A 38 -7.10 -5.83 -8.32
CA ALA A 38 -6.34 -4.90 -9.16
C ALA A 38 -5.79 -5.60 -10.41
N GLY A 39 -5.24 -6.80 -10.23
CA GLY A 39 -4.70 -7.57 -11.35
C GLY A 39 -5.79 -8.01 -12.32
N ARG A 40 -6.93 -8.45 -11.80
CA ARG A 40 -8.04 -8.89 -12.63
C ARG A 40 -8.63 -7.74 -13.45
N GLU A 41 -8.78 -6.58 -12.83
CA GLU A 41 -9.33 -5.40 -13.50
C GLU A 41 -8.29 -4.61 -14.27
N ARG A 42 -7.02 -4.96 -14.12
CA ARG A 42 -5.88 -4.30 -14.77
C ARG A 42 -5.81 -2.80 -14.44
N ILE A 43 -5.99 -2.48 -13.17
CA ILE A 43 -5.91 -1.10 -12.69
C ILE A 43 -4.86 -0.98 -11.60
N PRO A 44 -4.13 0.14 -11.53
CA PRO A 44 -3.23 0.39 -10.41
C PRO A 44 -4.03 0.67 -9.13
N VAL A 45 -3.42 0.36 -7.98
CA VAL A 45 -4.06 0.55 -6.68
C VAL A 45 -3.02 0.90 -5.65
N ILE A 46 -3.44 1.59 -4.59
CA ILE A 46 -2.63 1.83 -3.41
C ILE A 46 -3.20 0.96 -2.29
N ILE A 47 -2.37 0.10 -1.73
CA ILE A 47 -2.70 -0.68 -0.54
C ILE A 47 -2.24 0.14 0.65
N GLN A 48 -3.15 0.50 1.54
CA GLN A 48 -2.78 1.29 2.69
C GLN A 48 -3.27 0.67 4.00
N PHE A 49 -2.56 0.96 5.08
CA PHE A 49 -2.84 0.41 6.39
C PHE A 49 -3.02 1.53 7.40
N TYR A 50 -4.07 1.41 8.22
CA TYR A 50 -4.32 2.34 9.30
C TYR A 50 -3.54 1.90 10.55
N PRO A 51 -2.60 2.70 11.06
CA PRO A 51 -1.75 2.27 12.18
C PRO A 51 -2.52 2.00 13.48
N GLY A 52 -3.76 2.44 13.60
CA GLY A 52 -4.61 2.08 14.72
C GLY A 52 -4.85 0.59 14.87
N LEU A 53 -4.59 -0.19 13.82
CA LEU A 53 -4.72 -1.65 13.84
C LEU A 53 -3.40 -2.37 14.16
N GLU A 54 -2.38 -1.64 14.58
CA GLU A 54 -1.06 -2.21 14.86
C GLU A 54 -1.11 -3.29 15.94
N LYS A 55 -2.03 -3.18 16.88
CA LYS A 55 -2.19 -4.19 17.94
C LYS A 55 -2.72 -5.51 17.39
N TYR A 56 -3.42 -5.47 16.27
CA TYR A 56 -3.95 -6.65 15.62
C TYR A 56 -2.90 -7.31 14.73
N ILE A 57 -2.17 -6.50 13.97
CA ILE A 57 -1.11 -7.00 13.10
C ILE A 57 0.03 -5.99 13.08
N ALA A 58 1.25 -6.45 13.34
CA ALA A 58 2.41 -5.55 13.40
C ALA A 58 2.70 -4.92 12.05
N LEU A 59 3.16 -3.67 12.06
CA LEU A 59 3.46 -2.92 10.84
C LEU A 59 4.41 -3.67 9.90
N LYS A 60 5.45 -4.31 10.45
CA LYS A 60 6.42 -5.03 9.62
C LYS A 60 5.80 -6.21 8.87
N HIS A 61 4.80 -6.84 9.47
CA HIS A 61 4.10 -7.96 8.81
C HIS A 61 3.21 -7.47 7.68
N VAL A 62 2.46 -6.39 7.91
CA VAL A 62 1.63 -5.79 6.87
C VAL A 62 2.49 -5.34 5.69
N ALA A 63 3.58 -4.63 5.99
CA ALA A 63 4.48 -4.15 4.95
C ALA A 63 5.07 -5.29 4.13
N ALA A 64 5.51 -6.35 4.80
CA ALA A 64 6.11 -7.50 4.11
C ALA A 64 5.10 -8.20 3.20
N ILE A 65 3.88 -8.44 3.69
CA ILE A 65 2.85 -9.11 2.91
C ILE A 65 2.44 -8.25 1.72
N ALA A 66 2.18 -6.97 1.95
CA ALA A 66 1.74 -6.06 0.90
C ALA A 66 2.81 -5.93 -0.20
N LYS A 67 4.08 -5.80 0.20
CA LYS A 67 5.17 -5.69 -0.77
C LYS A 67 5.33 -6.98 -1.58
N GLU A 68 5.15 -8.14 -0.95
CA GLU A 68 5.24 -9.41 -1.66
C GLU A 68 4.15 -9.50 -2.73
N PHE A 69 2.90 -9.19 -2.40
CA PHE A 69 1.84 -9.19 -3.40
C PHE A 69 2.06 -8.14 -4.47
N ALA A 70 2.56 -6.96 -4.10
CA ALA A 70 2.85 -5.90 -5.06
C ALA A 70 3.92 -6.34 -6.05
N GLU A 71 4.99 -6.97 -5.56
CA GLU A 71 6.09 -7.40 -6.42
C GLU A 71 5.67 -8.50 -7.40
N LYS A 72 4.68 -9.31 -7.04
CA LYS A 72 4.15 -10.37 -7.90
C LYS A 72 3.08 -9.88 -8.86
N SER A 73 2.57 -8.67 -8.66
CA SER A 73 1.48 -8.14 -9.47
C SER A 73 1.94 -7.76 -10.87
N GLU A 74 1.03 -7.88 -11.83
CA GLU A 74 1.27 -7.39 -13.19
C GLU A 74 0.85 -5.94 -13.38
N VAL A 75 0.18 -5.35 -12.38
CA VAL A 75 -0.22 -3.95 -12.42
C VAL A 75 0.51 -3.18 -11.32
N PRO A 76 0.71 -1.86 -11.49
CA PRO A 76 1.40 -1.05 -10.47
C PRO A 76 0.63 -1.03 -9.15
N ILE A 77 1.32 -1.31 -8.05
CA ILE A 77 0.75 -1.26 -6.70
C ILE A 77 1.66 -0.45 -5.81
N GLY A 78 1.10 0.59 -5.17
CA GLY A 78 1.79 1.35 -4.15
C GLY A 78 1.41 0.83 -2.77
N VAL A 79 2.32 0.90 -1.82
CA VAL A 79 2.09 0.49 -0.43
C VAL A 79 2.30 1.69 0.48
N HIS A 80 1.32 2.02 1.30
CA HIS A 80 1.28 3.27 2.05
C HIS A 80 0.75 3.05 3.47
N LEU A 81 1.37 3.72 4.43
CA LEU A 81 0.89 3.76 5.81
C LEU A 81 0.09 5.04 6.02
N ASP A 82 -1.18 4.93 6.41
CA ASP A 82 -2.10 6.06 6.47
C ASP A 82 -3.21 5.84 7.50
N PRO A 83 -3.58 6.86 8.25
CA PRO A 83 -2.81 8.07 8.56
C PRO A 83 -1.86 7.85 9.73
N SER A 84 -0.79 8.64 9.81
CA SER A 84 0.11 8.60 10.96
C SER A 84 -0.45 9.51 12.06
N ALA A 85 -0.45 9.02 13.30
CA ALA A 85 -0.87 9.82 14.43
C ALA A 85 0.23 10.78 14.93
N GLY A 86 1.46 10.60 14.41
CA GLY A 86 2.58 11.45 14.77
C GLY A 86 3.86 10.97 14.12
N SER A 87 4.93 11.74 14.27
CA SER A 87 6.22 11.43 13.65
C SER A 87 6.80 10.08 14.11
N GLY A 88 6.54 9.69 15.36
CA GLY A 88 7.00 8.40 15.87
C GLY A 88 6.39 7.22 15.11
N ILE A 89 5.10 7.30 14.79
CA ILE A 89 4.42 6.26 14.02
C ILE A 89 4.91 6.26 12.58
N ALA A 90 5.10 7.43 11.98
CA ALA A 90 5.63 7.52 10.62
C ALA A 90 7.04 6.93 10.54
N ALA A 91 7.91 7.25 11.49
CA ALA A 91 9.25 6.68 11.56
C ALA A 91 9.21 5.18 11.76
N GLY A 92 8.30 4.69 12.62
CA GLY A 92 8.10 3.25 12.83
C GLY A 92 7.62 2.56 11.56
N GLY A 93 6.75 3.21 10.77
CA GLY A 93 6.29 2.67 9.50
C GLY A 93 7.43 2.52 8.50
N LEU A 94 8.27 3.54 8.37
CA LEU A 94 9.44 3.46 7.49
C LEU A 94 10.41 2.37 7.96
N GLY A 95 10.66 2.28 9.27
CA GLY A 95 11.51 1.23 9.83
C GLY A 95 10.93 -0.16 9.66
N ALA A 96 9.61 -0.29 9.61
CA ALA A 96 8.93 -1.57 9.38
C ALA A 96 8.87 -1.96 7.91
N GLY A 97 9.24 -1.07 7.00
CA GLY A 97 9.31 -1.37 5.58
C GLY A 97 8.23 -0.77 4.70
N PHE A 98 7.40 0.14 5.23
CA PHE A 98 6.44 0.86 4.40
C PHE A 98 7.17 1.84 3.50
N PRO A 99 7.02 1.72 2.16
CA PRO A 99 7.72 2.62 1.24
C PRO A 99 7.13 4.03 1.19
N SER A 100 5.94 4.22 1.78
CA SER A 100 5.29 5.53 1.83
C SER A 100 4.54 5.66 3.14
N VAL A 101 4.60 6.84 3.75
CA VAL A 101 3.85 7.16 4.98
C VAL A 101 3.24 8.54 4.85
N MET A 102 2.14 8.72 5.57
CA MET A 102 1.47 10.02 5.62
C MET A 102 1.85 10.77 6.89
#